data_a7bcafc86b3661461e7abc273a57345d
#
_entry.id   a7bcafc86b3661461e7abc273a57345d
#
_cell.length_a   1.000
_cell.length_b   1.000
_cell.length_c   1.000
_cell.angle_alpha   90.00
_cell.angle_beta   90.00
_cell.angle_gamma   90.00
#
_symmetry.space_group_name_H-M   'P 1'
#
loop_
_entity.id
_entity.type
_entity.pdbx_description
1 polymer ?
#
loop_
_entity_poly.entity_id
_entity_poly.type
_entity_poly.pdbx_seq_one_letter_code
_entity_poly.pdbx_strand_id
1 'polypeptide(L)'
;MKLKAIILSAGEGSRMRPLTLTKPKTMLPVAGKPIIQYNIESLRDNGITDILLIVRYKEEIVRNYFGDGSDFGVNISYKTQKDFLGTANAISYGEDFIDDSIIVLNGDIILDDEIIHEIIKKYNYLSPDTLMLLTEVEDPSAFGVVEIENGNIKNIVEKPKREEAPSNLVNAGIYIFNKDIFDKIRETEISERGEYEITDSVSLQIEDNKTVIGHKTSKDWIDVGRPWELIEVNEELIGKLKTEIKGTVEAGAVIHGEVFLDEGSVIKAGVYIEGNVYIGKNCDIGPNSYIRGNTYFGDNVHVGNAVEIKNS
;
A
#
# COMPACT_ATOMS: atom_id res chain seq x y z
N MET A 1 15.86 14.14 13.21
CA MET A 1 16.10 12.68 13.22
C MET A 1 15.90 12.18 11.80
N LYS A 2 16.82 11.40 11.23
CA LYS A 2 16.65 10.85 9.88
C LYS A 2 15.93 9.51 10.02
N LEU A 3 14.64 9.47 9.72
CA LEU A 3 13.84 8.26 9.74
C LEU A 3 14.20 7.41 8.51
N LYS A 4 14.35 6.09 8.70
CA LYS A 4 14.47 5.10 7.62
C LYS A 4 13.17 4.30 7.56
N ALA A 5 12.96 3.55 6.48
CA ALA A 5 11.74 2.76 6.32
C ALA A 5 12.03 1.27 6.08
N ILE A 6 11.14 0.42 6.59
CA ILE A 6 11.00 -0.98 6.19
C ILE A 6 9.66 -1.15 5.49
N ILE A 7 9.65 -1.81 4.33
CA ILE A 7 8.40 -2.23 3.69
C ILE A 7 8.37 -3.77 3.62
N LEU A 8 7.28 -4.34 4.12
CA LEU A 8 7.08 -5.79 4.17
C LEU A 8 6.48 -6.29 2.85
N SER A 9 7.24 -7.06 2.08
CA SER A 9 6.87 -7.58 0.76
C SER A 9 7.21 -9.07 0.59
N ALA A 10 7.19 -9.85 1.68
CA ALA A 10 7.59 -11.26 1.67
C ALA A 10 6.43 -12.23 1.41
N GLY A 11 5.17 -11.78 1.53
CA GLY A 11 3.98 -12.61 1.45
C GLY A 11 3.69 -13.19 0.06
N GLU A 12 3.16 -14.42 0.01
CA GLU A 12 2.77 -15.09 -1.24
C GLU A 12 1.47 -14.54 -1.85
N GLY A 13 0.62 -13.89 -1.06
CA GLY A 13 -0.67 -13.38 -1.53
C GLY A 13 -1.60 -14.48 -2.06
N SER A 14 -1.71 -15.61 -1.35
CA SER A 14 -2.47 -16.79 -1.80
C SER A 14 -3.94 -16.49 -2.06
N ARG A 15 -4.56 -15.55 -1.33
CA ARG A 15 -5.93 -15.09 -1.54
C ARG A 15 -6.15 -14.35 -2.85
N MET A 16 -5.06 -13.87 -3.47
CA MET A 16 -5.06 -13.15 -4.75
C MET A 16 -4.84 -14.07 -5.97
N ARG A 17 -4.73 -15.38 -5.76
CA ARG A 17 -4.58 -16.34 -6.88
C ARG A 17 -5.82 -16.32 -7.78
N PRO A 18 -5.64 -16.41 -9.12
CA PRO A 18 -4.41 -16.78 -9.84
C PRO A 18 -3.44 -15.62 -10.11
N LEU A 19 -3.76 -14.37 -9.81
CA LEU A 19 -2.96 -13.18 -10.16
C LEU A 19 -1.54 -13.25 -9.58
N THR A 20 -1.39 -13.82 -8.39
CA THR A 20 -0.10 -13.97 -7.72
C THR A 20 0.69 -15.21 -8.11
N LEU A 21 0.24 -16.02 -9.07
CA LEU A 21 1.02 -17.15 -9.57
C LEU A 21 2.30 -16.72 -10.31
N THR A 22 2.30 -15.53 -10.90
CA THR A 22 3.41 -15.03 -11.72
C THR A 22 4.20 -13.90 -11.07
N LYS A 23 3.67 -13.21 -10.07
CA LYS A 23 4.32 -12.07 -9.39
C LYS A 23 3.85 -11.94 -7.93
N PRO A 24 4.64 -11.30 -7.04
CA PRO A 24 4.19 -11.01 -5.67
C PRO A 24 2.93 -10.14 -5.65
N LYS A 25 2.12 -10.24 -4.59
CA LYS A 25 0.94 -9.41 -4.38
C LYS A 25 1.26 -7.91 -4.50
N THR A 26 2.35 -7.47 -3.87
CA THR A 26 2.82 -6.09 -3.85
C THR A 26 3.25 -5.54 -5.21
N MET A 27 3.48 -6.45 -6.20
CA MET A 27 3.80 -6.12 -7.58
C MET A 27 2.60 -6.20 -8.53
N LEU A 28 1.40 -6.43 -8.01
CA LEU A 28 0.19 -6.33 -8.84
C LEU A 28 -0.02 -4.85 -9.21
N PRO A 29 -0.33 -4.56 -10.48
CA PRO A 29 -0.52 -3.19 -10.91
C PRO A 29 -1.89 -2.65 -10.51
N VAL A 30 -1.91 -1.42 -10.03
CA VAL A 30 -3.10 -0.59 -9.86
C VAL A 30 -2.81 0.78 -10.47
N ALA A 31 -3.72 1.30 -11.28
CA ALA A 31 -3.53 2.55 -12.03
C ALA A 31 -2.12 2.66 -12.66
N GLY A 32 -1.61 1.54 -13.21
CA GLY A 32 -0.35 1.44 -13.93
C GLY A 32 0.93 1.27 -13.13
N LYS A 33 0.88 1.32 -11.82
CA LYS A 33 2.04 1.14 -10.94
C LYS A 33 1.86 -0.07 -10.03
N PRO A 34 2.93 -0.79 -9.64
CA PRO A 34 2.87 -1.77 -8.56
C PRO A 34 2.37 -1.14 -7.26
N ILE A 35 1.57 -1.88 -6.48
CA ILE A 35 1.04 -1.41 -5.18
C ILE A 35 2.18 -0.85 -4.30
N ILE A 36 3.28 -1.57 -4.16
CA ILE A 36 4.42 -1.16 -3.31
C ILE A 36 5.08 0.15 -3.78
N GLN A 37 4.94 0.52 -5.05
CA GLN A 37 5.52 1.76 -5.58
C GLN A 37 4.85 2.99 -4.97
N TYR A 38 3.54 2.95 -4.72
CA TYR A 38 2.84 4.03 -4.03
C TYR A 38 3.41 4.28 -2.64
N ASN A 39 3.72 3.20 -1.89
CA ASN A 39 4.35 3.31 -0.58
C ASN A 39 5.75 3.93 -0.65
N ILE A 40 6.55 3.53 -1.64
CA ILE A 40 7.90 4.07 -1.86
C ILE A 40 7.83 5.56 -2.21
N GLU A 41 6.92 5.95 -3.13
CA GLU A 41 6.72 7.34 -3.53
C GLU A 41 6.23 8.19 -2.34
N SER A 42 5.26 7.71 -1.56
CA SER A 42 4.76 8.41 -0.37
C SER A 42 5.85 8.62 0.70
N LEU A 43 6.71 7.61 0.93
CA LEU A 43 7.86 7.76 1.82
C LEU A 43 8.85 8.80 1.32
N ARG A 44 9.23 8.73 0.03
CA ARG A 44 10.13 9.69 -0.63
C ARG A 44 9.62 11.12 -0.49
N ASP A 45 8.35 11.34 -0.78
CA ASP A 45 7.73 12.67 -0.78
C ASP A 45 7.64 13.26 0.63
N ASN A 46 7.73 12.41 1.66
CA ASN A 46 7.89 12.79 3.06
C ASN A 46 9.36 12.81 3.55
N GLY A 47 10.33 12.75 2.63
CA GLY A 47 11.76 12.88 2.93
C GLY A 47 12.42 11.60 3.48
N ILE A 48 11.74 10.45 3.41
CA ILE A 48 12.29 9.15 3.81
C ILE A 48 12.81 8.45 2.56
N THR A 49 14.12 8.49 2.37
CA THR A 49 14.78 7.99 1.16
C THR A 49 15.57 6.70 1.35
N ASP A 50 15.90 6.32 2.59
CA ASP A 50 16.59 5.06 2.87
C ASP A 50 15.55 3.99 3.22
N ILE A 51 15.34 3.03 2.31
CA ILE A 51 14.27 2.04 2.40
C ILE A 51 14.84 0.62 2.36
N LEU A 52 14.41 -0.24 3.29
CA LEU A 52 14.69 -1.67 3.29
C LEU A 52 13.43 -2.43 2.87
N LEU A 53 13.51 -3.17 1.77
CA LEU A 53 12.46 -4.09 1.37
C LEU A 53 12.73 -5.49 1.95
N ILE A 54 11.79 -5.99 2.74
CA ILE A 54 11.81 -7.38 3.18
C ILE A 54 11.05 -8.21 2.16
N VAL A 55 11.77 -9.04 1.42
CA VAL A 55 11.26 -9.79 0.26
C VAL A 55 11.39 -11.29 0.48
N ARG A 56 10.68 -12.11 -0.30
CA ARG A 56 10.79 -13.57 -0.32
C ARG A 56 10.18 -14.17 -1.59
N TYR A 57 8.85 -14.23 -1.67
CA TYR A 57 8.16 -14.85 -2.80
C TYR A 57 8.42 -14.07 -4.08
N LYS A 58 9.05 -14.74 -5.07
CA LYS A 58 9.42 -14.14 -6.38
C LYS A 58 10.16 -12.81 -6.24
N GLU A 59 11.07 -12.73 -5.29
CA GLU A 59 11.80 -11.51 -4.95
C GLU A 59 12.59 -10.92 -6.12
N GLU A 60 12.97 -11.76 -7.09
CA GLU A 60 13.65 -11.33 -8.31
C GLU A 60 12.84 -10.30 -9.13
N ILE A 61 11.50 -10.39 -9.07
CA ILE A 61 10.62 -9.43 -9.77
C ILE A 61 10.69 -8.05 -9.09
N VAL A 62 10.67 -8.02 -7.76
CA VAL A 62 10.78 -6.78 -6.98
C VAL A 62 12.16 -6.15 -7.20
N ARG A 63 13.23 -6.96 -7.08
CA ARG A 63 14.62 -6.50 -7.26
C ARG A 63 14.89 -5.97 -8.66
N ASN A 64 14.38 -6.65 -9.69
CA ASN A 64 14.57 -6.24 -11.08
C ASN A 64 13.79 -4.96 -11.42
N TYR A 65 12.65 -4.72 -10.79
CA TYR A 65 11.83 -3.54 -11.02
C TYR A 65 12.40 -2.29 -10.35
N PHE A 66 12.78 -2.39 -9.09
CA PHE A 66 13.21 -1.23 -8.30
C PHE A 66 14.74 -1.01 -8.30
N GLY A 67 15.55 -2.04 -8.63
CA GLY A 67 17.00 -1.93 -8.62
C GLY A 67 17.54 -1.46 -7.27
N ASP A 68 18.41 -0.45 -7.29
CA ASP A 68 18.90 0.23 -6.09
C ASP A 68 18.00 1.40 -5.62
N GLY A 69 16.91 1.67 -6.33
CA GLY A 69 15.95 2.72 -6.03
C GLY A 69 16.25 4.08 -6.65
N SER A 70 17.39 4.26 -7.33
CA SER A 70 17.82 5.54 -7.89
C SER A 70 16.82 6.13 -8.89
N ASP A 71 16.18 5.29 -9.72
CA ASP A 71 15.16 5.70 -10.69
C ASP A 71 13.87 6.21 -10.00
N PHE A 72 13.67 5.88 -8.73
CA PHE A 72 12.54 6.29 -7.91
C PHE A 72 12.88 7.41 -6.92
N GLY A 73 14.13 7.90 -6.92
CA GLY A 73 14.60 8.95 -6.03
C GLY A 73 14.83 8.51 -4.57
N VAL A 74 15.10 7.22 -4.36
CA VAL A 74 15.34 6.60 -3.06
C VAL A 74 16.58 5.68 -3.11
N ASN A 75 17.03 5.21 -1.93
CA ASN A 75 18.06 4.17 -1.80
C ASN A 75 17.38 2.91 -1.27
N ILE A 76 17.31 1.85 -2.08
CA ILE A 76 16.69 0.59 -1.69
C ILE A 76 17.72 -0.46 -1.36
N SER A 77 17.61 -1.02 -0.16
CA SER A 77 18.29 -2.23 0.28
C SER A 77 17.29 -3.38 0.38
N TYR A 78 17.77 -4.61 0.31
CA TYR A 78 16.91 -5.80 0.34
C TYR A 78 17.42 -6.81 1.36
N LYS A 79 16.47 -7.41 2.10
CA LYS A 79 16.72 -8.62 2.89
C LYS A 79 15.68 -9.68 2.59
N THR A 80 16.15 -10.90 2.38
CA THR A 80 15.26 -12.04 2.10
C THR A 80 14.84 -12.69 3.40
N GLN A 81 13.54 -12.68 3.70
CA GLN A 81 12.96 -13.46 4.80
C GLN A 81 13.06 -14.94 4.47
N LYS A 82 13.83 -15.71 5.24
CA LYS A 82 14.10 -17.13 4.95
C LYS A 82 12.86 -18.00 5.13
N ASP A 83 12.21 -17.85 6.27
CA ASP A 83 11.01 -18.59 6.66
C ASP A 83 9.84 -17.63 6.80
N PHE A 84 8.65 -18.03 6.32
CA PHE A 84 7.45 -17.21 6.46
C PHE A 84 6.86 -17.43 7.85
N LEU A 85 7.39 -16.70 8.82
CA LEU A 85 7.05 -16.83 10.23
C LEU A 85 6.36 -15.58 10.81
N GLY A 86 5.67 -14.81 10.00
CA GLY A 86 4.90 -13.66 10.44
C GLY A 86 5.60 -12.32 10.35
N THR A 87 4.91 -11.28 10.82
CA THR A 87 5.30 -9.87 10.64
C THR A 87 6.43 -9.44 11.57
N ALA A 88 6.44 -9.88 12.82
CA ALA A 88 7.56 -9.60 13.75
C ALA A 88 8.85 -10.23 13.23
N ASN A 89 8.79 -11.49 12.76
CA ASN A 89 9.94 -12.14 12.13
C ASN A 89 10.43 -11.35 10.89
N ALA A 90 9.54 -10.85 10.04
CA ALA A 90 9.95 -10.03 8.89
C ALA A 90 10.67 -8.74 9.33
N ILE A 91 10.14 -8.03 10.33
CA ILE A 91 10.72 -6.79 10.84
C ILE A 91 12.07 -7.04 11.49
N SER A 92 12.30 -8.18 12.15
CA SER A 92 13.58 -8.51 12.80
C SER A 92 14.78 -8.47 11.86
N TYR A 93 14.58 -8.72 10.57
CA TYR A 93 15.64 -8.59 9.56
C TYR A 93 16.14 -7.16 9.40
N GLY A 94 15.40 -6.16 9.89
CA GLY A 94 15.77 -4.75 9.81
C GLY A 94 16.60 -4.23 10.98
N GLU A 95 16.90 -5.03 12.00
CA GLU A 95 17.54 -4.56 13.24
C GLU A 95 18.87 -3.82 13.02
N ASP A 96 19.71 -4.29 12.13
CA ASP A 96 21.00 -3.66 11.78
C ASP A 96 20.88 -2.48 10.79
N PHE A 97 19.68 -2.26 10.23
CA PHE A 97 19.37 -1.15 9.34
C PHE A 97 18.93 0.11 10.07
N ILE A 98 18.38 -0.04 11.27
CA ILE A 98 17.85 1.07 12.08
C ILE A 98 18.95 1.79 12.86
N ASP A 99 18.83 3.12 12.96
CA ASP A 99 19.63 3.93 13.89
C ASP A 99 18.91 4.06 15.23
N ASP A 100 17.93 4.99 15.33
CA ASP A 100 17.15 5.23 16.57
C ASP A 100 15.68 4.83 16.41
N SER A 101 15.08 5.15 15.28
CA SER A 101 13.67 4.87 14.99
C SER A 101 13.45 4.53 13.52
N ILE A 102 12.38 3.79 13.25
CA ILE A 102 12.06 3.32 11.92
C ILE A 102 10.55 3.38 11.67
N ILE A 103 10.18 3.75 10.44
CA ILE A 103 8.81 3.54 9.97
C ILE A 103 8.70 2.20 9.26
N VAL A 104 7.67 1.43 9.58
CA VAL A 104 7.38 0.12 8.99
C VAL A 104 6.03 0.17 8.30
N LEU A 105 5.96 -0.31 7.06
CA LEU A 105 4.72 -0.39 6.28
C LEU A 105 4.50 -1.81 5.76
N ASN A 106 3.25 -2.26 5.78
CA ASN A 106 2.84 -3.37 4.93
C ASN A 106 2.91 -2.94 3.47
N GLY A 107 3.48 -3.77 2.59
CA GLY A 107 3.72 -3.43 1.19
C GLY A 107 2.48 -3.53 0.30
N ASP A 108 1.35 -3.98 0.83
CA ASP A 108 0.11 -4.27 0.12
C ASP A 108 -1.03 -3.28 0.45
N ILE A 109 -0.69 -2.13 1.03
CA ILE A 109 -1.63 -1.04 1.35
C ILE A 109 -1.49 0.12 0.37
N ILE A 110 -2.61 0.78 0.11
CA ILE A 110 -2.67 2.08 -0.59
C ILE A 110 -3.15 3.12 0.41
N LEU A 111 -2.50 4.27 0.39
CA LEU A 111 -2.67 5.32 1.38
C LEU A 111 -3.00 6.66 0.71
N ASP A 112 -3.76 7.48 1.41
CA ASP A 112 -3.81 8.91 1.13
C ASP A 112 -2.42 9.54 1.36
N ASP A 113 -2.03 10.48 0.49
CA ASP A 113 -0.69 11.09 0.46
C ASP A 113 -0.32 11.82 1.77
N GLU A 114 -1.31 12.25 2.55
CA GLU A 114 -1.07 13.01 3.79
C GLU A 114 -0.84 12.11 5.01
N ILE A 115 -1.19 10.83 4.96
CA ILE A 115 -1.12 9.92 6.13
C ILE A 115 0.30 9.81 6.68
N ILE A 116 1.30 9.61 5.81
CA ILE A 116 2.71 9.50 6.23
C ILE A 116 3.18 10.79 6.90
N HIS A 117 2.80 11.95 6.35
CA HIS A 117 3.11 13.24 6.96
C HIS A 117 2.53 13.37 8.38
N GLU A 118 1.26 13.00 8.55
CA GLU A 118 0.56 13.11 9.83
C GLU A 118 1.19 12.24 10.92
N ILE A 119 1.50 10.97 10.61
CA ILE A 119 2.09 10.06 11.59
C ILE A 119 3.52 10.49 11.97
N ILE A 120 4.35 10.94 11.01
CA ILE A 120 5.69 11.47 11.31
C ILE A 120 5.60 12.69 12.20
N LYS A 121 4.71 13.65 11.88
CA LYS A 121 4.49 14.85 12.68
C LYS A 121 4.07 14.51 14.12
N LYS A 122 3.12 13.58 14.27
CA LYS A 122 2.64 13.13 15.58
C LYS A 122 3.73 12.39 16.36
N TYR A 123 4.48 11.51 15.71
CA TYR A 123 5.62 10.82 16.32
C TYR A 123 6.66 11.80 16.85
N ASN A 124 7.07 12.78 16.03
CA ASN A 124 8.06 13.80 16.43
C ASN A 124 7.56 14.69 17.58
N TYR A 125 6.26 14.93 17.68
CA TYR A 125 5.68 15.75 18.75
C TYR A 125 5.59 15.00 20.08
N LEU A 126 5.18 13.72 20.06
CA LEU A 126 4.92 12.92 21.27
C LEU A 126 6.12 12.08 21.70
N SER A 127 7.00 11.73 20.76
CA SER A 127 8.15 10.82 20.96
C SER A 127 7.79 9.53 21.73
N PRO A 128 6.74 8.77 21.31
CA PRO A 128 6.37 7.53 21.97
C PRO A 128 7.36 6.40 21.65
N ASP A 129 7.31 5.31 22.39
CA ASP A 129 8.05 4.10 22.08
C ASP A 129 7.53 3.48 20.76
N THR A 130 6.21 3.48 20.59
CA THR A 130 5.52 3.04 19.36
C THR A 130 4.37 3.98 19.00
N LEU A 131 4.30 4.36 17.71
CA LEU A 131 3.11 4.96 17.12
C LEU A 131 2.56 4.02 16.06
N MET A 132 1.27 3.70 16.15
CA MET A 132 0.56 2.82 15.23
C MET A 132 -0.55 3.58 14.51
N LEU A 133 -0.63 3.46 13.19
CA LEU A 133 -1.78 3.95 12.43
C LEU A 133 -2.97 3.03 12.63
N LEU A 134 -4.12 3.63 12.87
CA LEU A 134 -5.40 2.94 13.08
C LEU A 134 -6.46 3.48 12.12
N THR A 135 -7.34 2.59 11.66
CA THR A 135 -8.51 2.93 10.86
C THR A 135 -9.74 2.18 11.34
N GLU A 136 -10.93 2.65 11.00
CA GLU A 136 -12.20 1.93 11.29
C GLU A 136 -12.62 1.11 10.09
N VAL A 137 -13.08 -0.11 10.34
CA VAL A 137 -13.61 -1.03 9.33
C VAL A 137 -14.94 -1.63 9.76
N GLU A 138 -15.75 -2.09 8.81
CA GLU A 138 -17.04 -2.74 9.12
C GLU A 138 -16.86 -4.16 9.71
N ASP A 139 -15.87 -4.90 9.22
CA ASP A 139 -15.53 -6.23 9.71
C ASP A 139 -14.06 -6.29 10.14
N PRO A 140 -13.79 -6.25 11.46
CA PRO A 140 -12.42 -6.22 11.97
C PRO A 140 -11.74 -7.59 12.03
N SER A 141 -12.44 -8.68 11.73
CA SER A 141 -11.96 -10.06 11.97
C SER A 141 -10.70 -10.46 11.17
N ALA A 142 -10.32 -9.69 10.15
CA ALA A 142 -9.12 -9.94 9.36
C ALA A 142 -7.86 -9.22 9.86
N PHE A 143 -7.98 -8.39 10.89
CA PHE A 143 -6.96 -7.44 11.36
C PHE A 143 -6.65 -7.59 12.85
N GLY A 144 -5.57 -6.98 13.28
CA GLY A 144 -5.33 -6.72 14.70
C GLY A 144 -6.29 -5.62 15.20
N VAL A 145 -7.17 -5.96 16.12
CA VAL A 145 -8.20 -5.04 16.65
C VAL A 145 -7.68 -4.37 17.92
N VAL A 146 -7.89 -3.06 18.01
CA VAL A 146 -7.25 -2.22 19.01
C VAL A 146 -8.27 -1.56 19.93
N GLU A 147 -7.97 -1.54 21.23
CA GLU A 147 -8.64 -0.69 22.22
C GLU A 147 -7.76 0.49 22.59
N ILE A 148 -8.31 1.68 22.56
CA ILE A 148 -7.59 2.93 22.89
C ILE A 148 -8.26 3.67 24.03
N GLU A 149 -7.45 4.27 24.89
CA GLU A 149 -7.89 5.19 25.93
C GLU A 149 -7.01 6.43 25.92
N ASN A 150 -7.61 7.62 25.72
CA ASN A 150 -6.90 8.90 25.63
C ASN A 150 -5.74 8.90 24.61
N GLY A 151 -5.92 8.18 23.49
CA GLY A 151 -4.91 8.05 22.44
C GLY A 151 -3.84 6.97 22.69
N ASN A 152 -3.79 6.38 23.89
CA ASN A 152 -2.91 5.25 24.20
C ASN A 152 -3.59 3.94 23.84
N ILE A 153 -2.86 3.03 23.22
CA ILE A 153 -3.31 1.67 22.98
C ILE A 153 -3.22 0.90 24.30
N LYS A 154 -4.31 0.25 24.66
CA LYS A 154 -4.44 -0.53 25.90
C LYS A 154 -4.43 -2.03 25.65
N ASN A 155 -4.96 -2.43 24.51
CA ASN A 155 -5.08 -3.83 24.17
C ASN A 155 -5.07 -4.01 22.65
N ILE A 156 -4.52 -5.12 22.19
CA ILE A 156 -4.55 -5.53 20.78
C ILE A 156 -4.92 -7.01 20.74
N VAL A 157 -5.91 -7.37 19.92
CA VAL A 157 -6.33 -8.76 19.69
C VAL A 157 -6.14 -9.05 18.20
N GLU A 158 -5.24 -9.99 17.89
CA GLU A 158 -4.94 -10.36 16.50
C GLU A 158 -6.04 -11.24 15.92
N LYS A 159 -6.70 -10.76 14.87
CA LYS A 159 -7.75 -11.46 14.10
C LYS A 159 -8.79 -12.18 14.96
N PRO A 160 -9.47 -11.46 15.85
CA PRO A 160 -10.52 -12.05 16.67
C PRO A 160 -11.70 -12.50 15.81
N LYS A 161 -12.55 -13.36 16.35
CA LYS A 161 -13.87 -13.54 15.74
C LYS A 161 -14.65 -12.23 15.84
N ARG A 162 -15.54 -11.97 14.88
CA ARG A 162 -16.28 -10.70 14.80
C ARG A 162 -17.01 -10.36 16.10
N GLU A 163 -17.63 -11.37 16.75
CA GLU A 163 -18.35 -11.24 18.02
C GLU A 163 -17.45 -11.04 19.23
N GLU A 164 -16.15 -11.33 19.10
CA GLU A 164 -15.14 -11.20 20.16
C GLU A 164 -14.28 -9.94 19.98
N ALA A 165 -14.46 -9.23 18.86
CA ALA A 165 -13.70 -8.04 18.55
C ALA A 165 -14.02 -6.91 19.54
N PRO A 166 -13.02 -6.33 20.23
CA PRO A 166 -13.25 -5.30 21.25
C PRO A 166 -13.72 -3.97 20.68
N SER A 167 -13.48 -3.74 19.37
CA SER A 167 -13.86 -2.52 18.66
C SER A 167 -13.91 -2.76 17.15
N ASN A 168 -14.23 -1.73 16.37
CA ASN A 168 -14.04 -1.72 14.91
C ASN A 168 -12.77 -0.98 14.49
N LEU A 169 -11.93 -0.59 15.44
CA LEU A 169 -10.68 0.13 15.20
C LEU A 169 -9.56 -0.89 15.00
N VAL A 170 -8.93 -0.87 13.83
CA VAL A 170 -7.95 -1.86 13.45
C VAL A 170 -6.58 -1.26 13.17
N ASN A 171 -5.57 -2.07 13.33
CA ASN A 171 -4.21 -1.84 12.91
C ASN A 171 -4.14 -1.70 11.37
N ALA A 172 -3.74 -0.54 10.89
CA ALA A 172 -3.65 -0.22 9.48
C ALA A 172 -2.33 -0.68 8.80
N GLY A 173 -1.45 -1.38 9.52
CA GLY A 173 -0.20 -1.90 8.97
C GLY A 173 0.90 -0.85 8.77
N ILE A 174 0.83 0.27 9.50
CA ILE A 174 1.88 1.30 9.54
C ILE A 174 2.25 1.60 10.98
N TYR A 175 3.55 1.61 11.23
CA TYR A 175 4.11 1.82 12.56
C TYR A 175 5.32 2.75 12.50
N ILE A 176 5.55 3.52 13.56
CA ILE A 176 6.87 4.08 13.83
C ILE A 176 7.31 3.50 15.18
N PHE A 177 8.41 2.77 15.14
CA PHE A 177 9.01 2.14 16.30
C PHE A 177 10.30 2.85 16.71
N ASN A 178 10.56 2.95 18.01
CA ASN A 178 11.93 3.12 18.48
C ASN A 178 12.68 1.76 18.45
N LYS A 179 14.00 1.78 18.69
CA LYS A 179 14.85 0.60 18.58
C LYS A 179 14.50 -0.51 19.57
N ASP A 180 13.87 -0.17 20.71
CA ASP A 180 13.52 -1.14 21.76
C ASP A 180 12.50 -2.18 21.28
N ILE A 181 11.81 -1.95 20.16
CA ILE A 181 10.90 -2.95 19.57
C ILE A 181 11.60 -4.27 19.27
N PHE A 182 12.90 -4.25 18.90
CA PHE A 182 13.63 -5.47 18.57
C PHE A 182 13.87 -6.37 19.79
N ASP A 183 13.95 -5.81 21.00
CA ASP A 183 13.96 -6.58 22.23
C ASP A 183 12.64 -7.35 22.37
N LYS A 184 11.51 -6.67 22.16
CA LYS A 184 10.18 -7.29 22.23
C LYS A 184 9.93 -8.30 21.11
N ILE A 185 10.44 -8.05 19.91
CA ILE A 185 10.40 -9.04 18.82
C ILE A 185 11.14 -10.33 19.20
N ARG A 186 12.26 -10.25 19.94
CA ARG A 186 12.98 -11.44 20.43
C ARG A 186 12.25 -12.19 21.55
N GLU A 187 11.43 -11.48 22.33
CA GLU A 187 10.60 -12.04 23.40
C GLU A 187 9.27 -12.62 22.89
N THR A 188 8.85 -12.23 21.66
CA THR A 188 7.57 -12.66 21.09
C THR A 188 7.56 -14.16 20.84
N GLU A 189 6.52 -14.83 21.32
CA GLU A 189 6.27 -16.24 21.10
C GLU A 189 5.49 -16.51 19.81
N ILE A 190 5.50 -17.75 19.35
CA ILE A 190 4.70 -18.16 18.20
C ILE A 190 3.22 -18.19 18.60
N SER A 191 2.38 -17.46 17.85
CA SER A 191 0.93 -17.44 18.03
C SER A 191 0.29 -18.81 17.69
N GLU A 192 -0.97 -18.99 18.05
CA GLU A 192 -1.77 -20.18 17.66
C GLU A 192 -1.85 -20.36 16.14
N ARG A 193 -1.59 -19.29 15.37
CA ARG A 193 -1.54 -19.29 13.91
C ARG A 193 -0.20 -19.76 13.35
N GLY A 194 0.80 -20.01 14.20
CA GLY A 194 2.15 -20.41 13.80
C GLY A 194 3.01 -19.24 13.31
N GLU A 195 2.68 -17.99 13.67
CA GLU A 195 3.37 -16.78 13.25
C GLU A 195 3.87 -15.98 14.45
N TYR A 196 4.99 -15.27 14.29
CA TYR A 196 5.42 -14.22 15.21
C TYR A 196 4.75 -12.92 14.80
N GLU A 197 3.73 -12.51 15.53
CA GLU A 197 2.92 -11.35 15.20
C GLU A 197 3.55 -10.07 15.76
N ILE A 198 3.60 -9.02 14.97
CA ILE A 198 4.10 -7.72 15.47
C ILE A 198 3.15 -7.12 16.52
N THR A 199 1.86 -7.45 16.44
CA THR A 199 0.87 -7.07 17.44
C THR A 199 1.18 -7.65 18.81
N ASP A 200 1.71 -8.87 18.90
CA ASP A 200 2.14 -9.48 20.15
C ASP A 200 3.38 -8.76 20.71
N SER A 201 4.36 -8.40 19.85
CA SER A 201 5.51 -7.60 20.27
C SER A 201 5.09 -6.23 20.83
N VAL A 202 4.08 -5.60 20.23
CA VAL A 202 3.51 -4.33 20.74
C VAL A 202 2.75 -4.55 22.05
N SER A 203 2.05 -5.68 22.21
CA SER A 203 1.39 -6.03 23.48
C SER A 203 2.41 -6.18 24.62
N LEU A 204 3.56 -6.80 24.37
CA LEU A 204 4.66 -6.86 25.34
C LEU A 204 5.21 -5.46 25.73
N GLN A 205 5.22 -4.50 24.78
CA GLN A 205 5.55 -3.12 25.14
C GLN A 205 4.50 -2.49 26.07
N ILE A 206 3.20 -2.75 25.84
CA ILE A 206 2.11 -2.25 26.68
C ILE A 206 2.23 -2.84 28.11
N GLU A 207 2.50 -4.14 28.22
CA GLU A 207 2.70 -4.83 29.51
C GLU A 207 3.89 -4.24 30.29
N ASP A 208 4.95 -3.84 29.59
CA ASP A 208 6.12 -3.16 30.16
C ASP A 208 5.91 -1.67 30.44
N ASN A 209 4.66 -1.17 30.34
CA ASN A 209 4.30 0.23 30.52
C ASN A 209 5.02 1.21 29.56
N LYS A 210 5.42 0.75 28.39
CA LYS A 210 5.91 1.62 27.30
C LYS A 210 4.78 2.47 26.72
N THR A 211 5.15 3.60 26.16
CA THR A 211 4.19 4.52 25.54
C THR A 211 3.83 4.06 24.11
N VAL A 212 2.67 3.42 23.97
CA VAL A 212 2.14 2.96 22.68
C VAL A 212 0.95 3.84 22.30
N ILE A 213 1.11 4.63 21.22
CA ILE A 213 0.11 5.61 20.79
C ILE A 213 -0.59 5.14 19.52
N GLY A 214 -1.92 5.21 19.50
CA GLY A 214 -2.73 5.05 18.31
C GLY A 214 -2.96 6.40 17.60
N HIS A 215 -2.78 6.42 16.28
CA HIS A 215 -3.20 7.53 15.43
C HIS A 215 -4.36 7.06 14.55
N LYS A 216 -5.58 7.44 14.91
CA LYS A 216 -6.76 7.17 14.09
C LYS A 216 -6.78 8.10 12.89
N THR A 217 -6.84 7.53 11.68
CA THR A 217 -7.08 8.27 10.45
C THR A 217 -8.53 8.10 9.98
N SER A 218 -9.05 9.15 9.33
CA SER A 218 -10.30 9.11 8.55
C SER A 218 -10.04 9.26 7.05
N LYS A 219 -8.77 9.24 6.65
CA LYS A 219 -8.34 9.34 5.26
C LYS A 219 -8.40 7.97 4.60
N ASP A 220 -8.35 8.00 3.26
CA ASP A 220 -8.40 6.79 2.45
C ASP A 220 -7.23 5.86 2.78
N TRP A 221 -7.57 4.64 3.15
CA TRP A 221 -6.68 3.54 3.42
C TRP A 221 -7.30 2.25 2.90
N ILE A 222 -6.57 1.51 2.07
CA ILE A 222 -7.06 0.26 1.47
C ILE A 222 -5.99 -0.82 1.64
N ASP A 223 -6.36 -1.92 2.33
CA ASP A 223 -5.60 -3.18 2.30
C ASP A 223 -6.04 -4.00 1.09
N VAL A 224 -5.16 -4.14 0.12
CA VAL A 224 -5.45 -4.90 -1.12
C VAL A 224 -5.30 -6.40 -0.84
N GLY A 225 -6.29 -7.00 -0.21
CA GLY A 225 -6.28 -8.41 0.22
C GLY A 225 -6.91 -9.39 -0.76
N ARG A 226 -7.73 -8.92 -1.70
CA ARG A 226 -8.57 -9.74 -2.61
C ARG A 226 -8.61 -9.18 -4.03
N PRO A 227 -8.82 -10.03 -5.07
CA PRO A 227 -8.77 -9.60 -6.47
C PRO A 227 -9.72 -8.46 -6.85
N TRP A 228 -10.92 -8.40 -6.28
CA TRP A 228 -11.88 -7.34 -6.58
C TRP A 228 -11.50 -5.98 -5.98
N GLU A 229 -10.74 -5.96 -4.89
CA GLU A 229 -10.25 -4.72 -4.29
C GLU A 229 -9.25 -4.00 -5.22
N LEU A 230 -8.61 -4.71 -6.16
CA LEU A 230 -7.81 -4.06 -7.21
C LEU A 230 -8.66 -3.15 -8.11
N ILE A 231 -9.91 -3.52 -8.38
CA ILE A 231 -10.83 -2.71 -9.19
C ILE A 231 -11.24 -1.47 -8.41
N GLU A 232 -11.57 -1.64 -7.12
CA GLU A 232 -11.95 -0.54 -6.22
C GLU A 232 -10.81 0.47 -6.08
N VAL A 233 -9.58 0.00 -5.88
CA VAL A 233 -8.38 0.85 -5.80
C VAL A 233 -8.11 1.57 -7.12
N ASN A 234 -8.24 0.88 -8.27
CA ASN A 234 -8.13 1.53 -9.58
C ASN A 234 -9.16 2.66 -9.71
N GLU A 235 -10.41 2.38 -9.35
CA GLU A 235 -11.50 3.36 -9.43
C GLU A 235 -11.21 4.59 -8.59
N GLU A 236 -10.70 4.41 -7.37
CA GLU A 236 -10.33 5.52 -6.50
C GLU A 236 -9.15 6.34 -7.04
N LEU A 237 -8.06 5.67 -7.45
CA LEU A 237 -6.86 6.35 -7.94
C LEU A 237 -7.13 7.10 -9.25
N ILE A 238 -7.87 6.48 -10.19
CA ILE A 238 -8.28 7.11 -11.43
C ILE A 238 -9.32 8.22 -11.18
N GLY A 239 -10.13 8.09 -10.12
CA GLY A 239 -11.06 9.13 -9.66
C GLY A 239 -10.39 10.45 -9.28
N LYS A 240 -9.12 10.42 -8.85
CA LYS A 240 -8.31 11.59 -8.51
C LYS A 240 -7.54 12.19 -9.70
N LEU A 241 -7.70 11.62 -10.91
CA LEU A 241 -7.03 12.06 -12.13
C LEU A 241 -7.39 13.51 -12.48
N LYS A 242 -6.41 14.21 -13.07
CA LYS A 242 -6.62 15.53 -13.68
C LYS A 242 -6.36 15.44 -15.18
N THR A 243 -7.12 16.19 -15.96
CA THR A 243 -6.98 16.20 -17.42
C THR A 243 -5.61 16.75 -17.84
N GLU A 244 -4.91 15.95 -18.65
CA GLU A 244 -3.68 16.33 -19.34
C GLU A 244 -3.64 15.65 -20.71
N ILE A 245 -3.60 16.41 -21.80
CA ILE A 245 -3.63 15.89 -23.16
C ILE A 245 -2.28 16.15 -23.83
N LYS A 246 -1.45 15.09 -23.97
CA LYS A 246 -0.18 15.09 -24.71
C LYS A 246 -0.31 14.43 -26.08
N GLY A 247 -1.33 13.59 -26.27
CA GLY A 247 -1.66 12.92 -27.52
C GLY A 247 -2.63 13.70 -28.41
N THR A 248 -3.36 13.00 -29.27
CA THR A 248 -4.32 13.57 -30.22
C THR A 248 -5.75 13.15 -29.88
N VAL A 249 -6.66 14.10 -29.83
CA VAL A 249 -8.11 13.86 -29.79
C VAL A 249 -8.72 14.28 -31.10
N GLU A 250 -9.24 13.32 -31.87
CA GLU A 250 -9.86 13.61 -33.19
C GLU A 250 -11.20 14.34 -33.03
N ALA A 251 -11.53 15.15 -34.02
CA ALA A 251 -12.83 15.82 -34.09
C ALA A 251 -13.96 14.76 -34.11
N GLY A 252 -14.97 14.96 -33.24
CA GLY A 252 -16.09 14.03 -33.08
C GLY A 252 -15.93 13.02 -31.94
N ALA A 253 -14.82 12.99 -31.25
CA ALA A 253 -14.74 12.36 -29.92
C ALA A 253 -15.48 13.22 -28.89
N VAL A 254 -16.18 12.57 -27.95
CA VAL A 254 -16.94 13.23 -26.88
C VAL A 254 -16.41 12.75 -25.54
N ILE A 255 -16.03 13.69 -24.66
CA ILE A 255 -15.43 13.39 -23.37
C ILE A 255 -16.25 14.07 -22.26
N HIS A 256 -16.73 13.26 -21.32
CA HIS A 256 -17.40 13.68 -20.09
C HIS A 256 -16.66 13.09 -18.89
N GLY A 257 -15.64 13.81 -18.37
CA GLY A 257 -14.77 13.41 -17.27
C GLY A 257 -13.34 13.89 -17.47
N GLU A 258 -12.44 13.44 -16.60
CA GLU A 258 -11.03 13.78 -16.68
C GLU A 258 -10.27 12.75 -17.51
N VAL A 259 -9.42 13.21 -18.44
CA VAL A 259 -8.63 12.33 -19.31
C VAL A 259 -7.16 12.68 -19.26
N PHE A 260 -6.34 11.73 -18.85
CA PHE A 260 -4.91 11.78 -19.12
C PHE A 260 -4.62 11.00 -20.40
N LEU A 261 -4.09 11.69 -21.41
CA LEU A 261 -3.70 11.10 -22.70
C LEU A 261 -2.22 11.34 -22.96
N ASP A 262 -1.41 10.29 -22.90
CA ASP A 262 0.03 10.40 -23.04
C ASP A 262 0.49 10.48 -24.52
N GLU A 263 1.79 10.68 -24.71
CA GLU A 263 2.42 10.93 -26.01
C GLU A 263 2.19 9.78 -27.01
N GLY A 264 1.97 10.12 -28.26
CA GLY A 264 1.75 9.16 -29.35
C GLY A 264 0.38 8.48 -29.35
N SER A 265 -0.47 8.77 -28.36
CA SER A 265 -1.81 8.16 -28.24
C SER A 265 -2.88 8.98 -28.96
N VAL A 266 -3.89 8.28 -29.50
CA VAL A 266 -4.98 8.87 -30.27
C VAL A 266 -6.34 8.41 -29.75
N ILE A 267 -7.22 9.36 -29.44
CA ILE A 267 -8.66 9.12 -29.27
C ILE A 267 -9.36 9.46 -30.56
N LYS A 268 -9.90 8.44 -31.26
CA LYS A 268 -10.50 8.58 -32.60
C LYS A 268 -11.91 9.13 -32.55
N ALA A 269 -12.35 9.58 -33.75
CA ALA A 269 -13.70 10.08 -33.95
C ALA A 269 -14.78 9.08 -33.50
N GLY A 270 -15.86 9.61 -32.90
CA GLY A 270 -16.99 8.82 -32.43
C GLY A 270 -16.75 8.08 -31.10
N VAL A 271 -15.56 8.17 -30.51
CA VAL A 271 -15.32 7.67 -29.16
C VAL A 271 -16.10 8.54 -28.17
N TYR A 272 -16.83 7.86 -27.27
CA TYR A 272 -17.57 8.52 -26.18
C TYR A 272 -16.99 8.05 -24.84
N ILE A 273 -16.48 9.00 -24.06
CA ILE A 273 -15.90 8.76 -22.72
C ILE A 273 -16.83 9.36 -21.66
N GLU A 274 -17.18 8.56 -20.67
CA GLU A 274 -17.98 8.97 -19.52
C GLU A 274 -17.32 8.45 -18.22
N GLY A 275 -16.64 9.35 -17.49
CA GLY A 275 -15.81 9.04 -16.33
C GLY A 275 -14.35 9.42 -16.56
N ASN A 276 -13.49 9.05 -15.62
CA ASN A 276 -12.08 9.40 -15.70
C ASN A 276 -11.28 8.28 -16.37
N VAL A 277 -10.40 8.65 -17.29
CA VAL A 277 -9.65 7.68 -18.09
C VAL A 277 -8.18 8.06 -18.16
N TYR A 278 -7.32 7.13 -17.78
CA TYR A 278 -5.88 7.21 -18.05
C TYR A 278 -5.56 6.41 -19.31
N ILE A 279 -4.85 7.04 -20.26
CA ILE A 279 -4.39 6.42 -21.50
C ILE A 279 -2.89 6.62 -21.60
N GLY A 280 -2.13 5.53 -21.51
CA GLY A 280 -0.68 5.50 -21.61
C GLY A 280 -0.17 5.86 -23.02
N LYS A 281 1.12 5.60 -23.30
CA LYS A 281 1.80 5.97 -24.55
C LYS A 281 1.40 5.07 -25.72
N ASN A 282 1.38 5.65 -26.93
CA ASN A 282 1.19 4.93 -28.19
C ASN A 282 -0.09 4.09 -28.22
N CYS A 283 -1.16 4.55 -27.58
CA CYS A 283 -2.46 3.92 -27.60
C CYS A 283 -3.32 4.38 -28.78
N ASP A 284 -4.19 3.49 -29.27
CA ASP A 284 -5.11 3.75 -30.35
C ASP A 284 -6.53 3.38 -29.89
N ILE A 285 -7.36 4.39 -29.57
CA ILE A 285 -8.67 4.21 -28.95
C ILE A 285 -9.79 4.51 -29.94
N GLY A 286 -10.56 3.50 -30.27
CA GLY A 286 -11.73 3.59 -31.16
C GLY A 286 -11.44 3.20 -32.63
N PRO A 287 -12.29 3.65 -33.61
CA PRO A 287 -13.38 4.64 -33.48
C PRO A 287 -14.67 4.09 -32.82
N ASN A 288 -15.62 4.99 -32.55
CA ASN A 288 -16.99 4.68 -32.10
C ASN A 288 -17.07 3.79 -30.84
N SER A 289 -16.07 3.81 -29.99
CA SER A 289 -16.05 3.04 -28.76
C SER A 289 -16.63 3.82 -27.60
N TYR A 290 -17.25 3.11 -26.63
CA TYR A 290 -17.81 3.67 -25.42
C TYR A 290 -16.97 3.25 -24.23
N ILE A 291 -16.31 4.22 -23.59
CA ILE A 291 -15.49 4.03 -22.38
C ILE A 291 -16.23 4.68 -21.22
N ARG A 292 -16.55 3.91 -20.18
CA ARG A 292 -17.28 4.45 -19.03
C ARG A 292 -16.74 3.97 -17.70
N GLY A 293 -16.98 4.79 -16.67
CA GLY A 293 -16.39 4.60 -15.34
C GLY A 293 -14.89 4.92 -15.36
N ASN A 294 -14.21 4.66 -14.26
CA ASN A 294 -12.80 4.91 -14.12
C ASN A 294 -11.98 3.79 -14.78
N THR A 295 -11.24 4.11 -15.83
CA THR A 295 -10.53 3.12 -16.66
C THR A 295 -9.08 3.49 -16.85
N TYR A 296 -8.18 2.49 -16.73
CA TYR A 296 -6.76 2.62 -17.00
C TYR A 296 -6.37 1.81 -18.24
N PHE A 297 -5.78 2.47 -19.23
CA PHE A 297 -5.11 1.83 -20.37
C PHE A 297 -3.60 2.00 -20.20
N GLY A 298 -2.86 0.90 -20.16
CA GLY A 298 -1.39 0.93 -20.22
C GLY A 298 -0.86 1.37 -21.59
N ASP A 299 0.46 1.32 -21.76
CA ASP A 299 1.08 1.69 -23.03
C ASP A 299 0.76 0.68 -24.15
N ASN A 300 0.73 1.16 -25.41
CA ASN A 300 0.54 0.37 -26.62
C ASN A 300 -0.79 -0.40 -26.67
N VAL A 301 -1.83 0.10 -26.02
CA VAL A 301 -3.17 -0.51 -26.06
C VAL A 301 -3.91 -0.10 -27.32
N HIS A 302 -4.51 -1.08 -28.00
CA HIS A 302 -5.43 -0.87 -29.12
C HIS A 302 -6.86 -1.25 -28.71
N VAL A 303 -7.77 -0.28 -28.73
CA VAL A 303 -9.21 -0.50 -28.57
C VAL A 303 -9.86 -0.38 -29.95
N GLY A 304 -10.48 -1.44 -30.42
CA GLY A 304 -11.08 -1.51 -31.76
C GLY A 304 -12.38 -0.71 -31.88
N ASN A 305 -12.98 -0.79 -33.10
CA ASN A 305 -14.25 -0.12 -33.38
C ASN A 305 -15.42 -0.72 -32.58
N ALA A 306 -16.28 0.15 -32.05
CA ALA A 306 -17.53 -0.19 -31.36
C ALA A 306 -17.37 -1.14 -30.16
N VAL A 307 -16.30 -0.94 -29.39
CA VAL A 307 -16.05 -1.67 -28.15
C VAL A 307 -16.59 -0.89 -26.96
N GLU A 308 -17.26 -1.57 -26.02
CA GLU A 308 -17.61 -0.99 -24.72
C GLU A 308 -16.62 -1.47 -23.65
N ILE A 309 -16.09 -0.54 -22.83
CA ILE A 309 -15.20 -0.81 -21.70
C ILE A 309 -15.77 -0.08 -20.49
N LYS A 310 -15.82 -0.79 -19.35
CA LYS A 310 -16.32 -0.25 -18.09
C LYS A 310 -15.44 -0.64 -16.92
N ASN A 311 -14.99 0.34 -16.13
CA ASN A 311 -14.25 0.16 -14.85
C ASN A 311 -13.14 -0.90 -14.98
N SER A 312 -12.08 -0.63 -15.74
CA SER A 312 -11.06 -1.62 -16.09
C SER A 312 -9.64 -1.10 -15.88
#